data_c572035ab94738e2fe03556d0ad82468
#
_entry.id   c572035ab94738e2fe03556d0ad82468
#
_cell.length_a   1.000
_cell.length_b   1.000
_cell.length_c   1.000
_cell.angle_alpha   90.00
_cell.angle_beta   90.00
_cell.angle_gamma   90.00
#
_symmetry.space_group_name_H-M   'P 1'
#
loop_
_entity.id
_entity.type
_entity.pdbx_description
1 polymer ?
#
loop_
_entity_poly.entity_id
_entity_poly.type
_entity_poly.pdbx_seq_one_letter_code
_entity_poly.pdbx_strand_id
1 'polypeptide(L)'
;MILSEMVIRSKLIPPQPNQTIFHRGRLKDQLSKSYDYPLTLIHAGTGFGKTTALIELNGYYNRVHWYHITEPDRDPTLFLAHLISAFLPGTEYLLTRLEEGGISATRSVLNGLINHITTDLEEEAILVLDDYHLVSDVTEINRWLEQLVEHRPPYLHFAIGCRQIPDTPAFIRWRVKGMVLTITQVDL
;
A
#
# COMPACT_ATOMS: atom_id res chain seq x y z
N MET A 1 4.39 22.42 13.59
CA MET A 1 3.48 21.29 13.91
C MET A 1 4.21 20.03 13.48
N ILE A 2 4.45 19.12 14.41
CA ILE A 2 5.33 17.98 14.19
C ILE A 2 4.57 16.92 13.37
N LEU A 3 5.09 16.55 12.18
CA LEU A 3 4.41 15.59 11.28
C LEU A 3 4.16 14.23 11.97
N SER A 4 5.08 13.80 12.83
CA SER A 4 4.90 12.56 13.59
C SER A 4 3.68 12.57 14.53
N GLU A 5 3.25 13.76 14.98
CA GLU A 5 2.04 13.92 15.80
C GLU A 5 0.74 13.87 14.97
N MET A 6 0.84 14.12 13.66
CA MET A 6 -0.29 14.04 12.73
C MET A 6 -0.56 12.61 12.26
N VAL A 7 0.40 11.71 12.43
CA VAL A 7 0.27 10.31 12.02
C VAL A 7 -0.66 9.56 12.97
N ILE A 8 -1.76 9.07 12.43
CA ILE A 8 -2.72 8.26 13.17
C ILE A 8 -2.31 6.80 13.10
N ARG A 9 -1.66 6.29 14.16
CA ARG A 9 -1.09 4.93 14.20
C ARG A 9 -2.11 3.81 13.96
N SER A 10 -3.38 3.99 14.36
CA SER A 10 -4.43 3.00 14.11
C SER A 10 -4.71 2.75 12.62
N LYS A 11 -4.37 3.69 11.74
CA LYS A 11 -4.44 3.49 10.29
C LYS A 11 -3.36 2.54 9.76
N LEU A 12 -2.30 2.34 10.53
CA LEU A 12 -1.14 1.53 10.16
C LEU A 12 -1.18 0.12 10.76
N ILE A 13 -2.31 -0.26 11.33
CA ILE A 13 -2.54 -1.56 11.93
C ILE A 13 -3.65 -2.27 11.15
N PRO A 14 -3.41 -3.50 10.68
CA PRO A 14 -4.48 -4.29 10.05
C PRO A 14 -5.70 -4.40 10.97
N PRO A 15 -6.92 -4.22 10.46
CA PRO A 15 -8.12 -4.45 11.25
C PRO A 15 -8.18 -5.90 11.75
N GLN A 16 -8.72 -6.09 12.95
CA GLN A 16 -8.94 -7.45 13.47
C GLN A 16 -10.00 -8.16 12.61
N PRO A 17 -9.74 -9.39 12.17
CA PRO A 17 -10.74 -10.15 11.44
C PRO A 17 -11.97 -10.39 12.33
N ASN A 18 -13.16 -10.09 11.82
CA ASN A 18 -14.38 -10.52 12.46
C ASN A 18 -14.38 -12.06 12.53
N GLN A 19 -14.85 -12.64 13.64
CA GLN A 19 -14.78 -14.08 13.96
C GLN A 19 -15.42 -15.03 12.92
N THR A 20 -16.10 -14.50 11.90
CA THR A 20 -16.74 -15.27 10.84
C THR A 20 -16.14 -14.92 9.48
N ILE A 21 -14.87 -15.25 9.27
CA ILE A 21 -14.33 -15.27 7.92
C ILE A 21 -14.80 -16.56 7.25
N PHE A 22 -15.72 -16.45 6.30
CA PHE A 22 -16.06 -17.57 5.42
C PHE A 22 -14.86 -17.84 4.52
N HIS A 23 -14.16 -18.96 4.76
CA HIS A 23 -13.07 -19.40 3.88
C HIS A 23 -13.62 -19.71 2.49
N ARG A 24 -13.38 -18.82 1.55
CA ARG A 24 -13.71 -18.98 0.13
C ARG A 24 -12.51 -19.64 -0.55
N GLY A 25 -12.61 -20.94 -0.85
CA GLY A 25 -11.50 -21.70 -1.46
C GLY A 25 -10.94 -21.01 -2.71
N ARG A 26 -11.82 -20.49 -3.59
CA ARG A 26 -11.42 -19.76 -4.81
C ARG A 26 -10.60 -18.50 -4.52
N LEU A 27 -10.99 -17.71 -3.51
CA LEU A 27 -10.24 -16.52 -3.11
C LEU A 27 -8.86 -16.90 -2.60
N LYS A 28 -8.75 -17.93 -1.78
CA LYS A 28 -7.49 -18.44 -1.26
C LYS A 28 -6.52 -18.81 -2.39
N ASP A 29 -7.02 -19.50 -3.42
CA ASP A 29 -6.23 -19.87 -4.60
C ASP A 29 -5.75 -18.65 -5.40
N GLN A 30 -6.53 -17.57 -5.43
CA GLN A 30 -6.12 -16.31 -6.05
C GLN A 30 -5.10 -15.57 -5.20
N LEU A 31 -5.33 -15.45 -3.89
CA LEU A 31 -4.43 -14.75 -2.97
C LEU A 31 -3.05 -15.42 -2.89
N SER A 32 -2.98 -16.75 -2.96
CA SER A 32 -1.70 -17.47 -2.96
C SER A 32 -0.80 -17.13 -4.14
N LYS A 33 -1.36 -16.65 -5.26
CA LYS A 33 -0.60 -16.19 -6.43
C LYS A 33 0.01 -14.80 -6.26
N SER A 34 -0.33 -14.08 -5.18
CA SER A 34 0.15 -12.70 -4.99
C SER A 34 1.68 -12.58 -4.97
N TYR A 35 2.40 -13.62 -4.57
CA TYR A 35 3.87 -13.69 -4.63
C TYR A 35 4.45 -13.59 -6.05
N ASP A 36 3.69 -14.03 -7.06
CA ASP A 36 4.15 -14.01 -8.45
C ASP A 36 4.04 -12.61 -9.07
N TYR A 37 3.41 -11.66 -8.37
CA TYR A 37 3.13 -10.33 -8.88
C TYR A 37 3.68 -9.21 -7.99
N PRO A 38 4.27 -8.17 -8.58
CA PRO A 38 4.63 -6.95 -7.87
C PRO A 38 3.46 -6.27 -7.16
N LEU A 39 2.26 -6.35 -7.76
CA LEU A 39 1.07 -5.66 -7.30
C LEU A 39 -0.16 -6.57 -7.38
N THR A 40 -0.88 -6.68 -6.28
CA THR A 40 -2.23 -7.28 -6.22
C THR A 40 -3.26 -6.16 -6.10
N LEU A 41 -4.20 -6.11 -7.03
CA LEU A 41 -5.29 -5.15 -7.05
C LEU A 41 -6.60 -5.85 -6.68
N ILE A 42 -7.20 -5.47 -5.56
CA ILE A 42 -8.51 -5.97 -5.11
C ILE A 42 -9.56 -4.89 -5.40
N HIS A 43 -10.35 -5.13 -6.43
CA HIS A 43 -11.35 -4.20 -6.95
C HIS A 43 -12.76 -4.72 -6.73
N ALA A 44 -13.55 -4.01 -5.92
CA ALA A 44 -14.96 -4.32 -5.71
C ALA A 44 -15.73 -3.14 -5.11
N GLY A 45 -17.03 -3.15 -5.23
CA GLY A 45 -17.92 -2.19 -4.59
C GLY A 45 -17.84 -2.19 -3.05
N THR A 46 -18.63 -1.34 -2.42
CA THR A 46 -18.76 -1.31 -0.96
C THR A 46 -19.42 -2.59 -0.45
N GLY A 47 -18.90 -3.15 0.66
CA GLY A 47 -19.50 -4.33 1.31
C GLY A 47 -19.12 -5.69 0.69
N PHE A 48 -18.36 -5.73 -0.40
CA PHE A 48 -17.96 -6.99 -1.04
C PHE A 48 -16.76 -7.71 -0.39
N GLY A 49 -16.24 -7.20 0.74
CA GLY A 49 -15.19 -7.90 1.49
C GLY A 49 -13.76 -7.61 1.05
N LYS A 50 -13.48 -6.48 0.37
CA LYS A 50 -12.11 -6.06 -0.01
C LYS A 50 -11.13 -6.07 1.16
N THR A 51 -11.47 -5.36 2.23
CA THR A 51 -10.63 -5.29 3.44
C THR A 51 -10.43 -6.67 4.05
N THR A 52 -11.45 -7.54 4.04
CA THR A 52 -11.32 -8.93 4.48
C THR A 52 -10.32 -9.70 3.63
N ALA A 53 -10.37 -9.57 2.31
CA ALA A 53 -9.42 -10.21 1.41
C ALA A 53 -7.99 -9.67 1.60
N LEU A 54 -7.83 -8.36 1.85
CA LEU A 54 -6.54 -7.77 2.20
C LEU A 54 -5.99 -8.30 3.54
N ILE A 55 -6.87 -8.52 4.53
CA ILE A 55 -6.48 -9.15 5.81
C ILE A 55 -6.06 -10.61 5.59
N GLU A 56 -6.76 -11.35 4.72
CA GLU A 56 -6.38 -12.73 4.40
C GLU A 56 -4.99 -12.80 3.74
N LEU A 57 -4.58 -11.78 2.96
CA LEU A 57 -3.22 -11.68 2.40
C LEU A 57 -2.14 -11.66 3.49
N ASN A 58 -2.43 -11.12 4.67
CA ASN A 58 -1.45 -11.07 5.76
C ASN A 58 -0.94 -12.47 6.15
N GLY A 59 -1.76 -13.51 5.95
CA GLY A 59 -1.36 -14.89 6.24
C GLY A 59 -0.34 -15.49 5.28
N TYR A 60 -0.04 -14.80 4.17
CA TYR A 60 0.93 -15.24 3.18
C TYR A 60 2.29 -14.55 3.32
N TYR A 61 2.42 -13.45 4.04
CA TYR A 61 3.64 -12.65 4.11
C TYR A 61 4.20 -12.60 5.53
N ASN A 62 5.51 -12.65 5.65
CA ASN A 62 6.21 -12.59 6.94
C ASN A 62 6.15 -11.20 7.56
N ARG A 63 6.17 -10.15 6.72
CA ARG A 63 6.03 -8.75 7.12
C ARG A 63 4.89 -8.08 6.40
N VAL A 64 4.01 -7.43 7.16
CA VAL A 64 2.87 -6.68 6.64
C VAL A 64 2.97 -5.23 7.09
N HIS A 65 3.08 -4.35 6.12
CA HIS A 65 2.97 -2.92 6.30
C HIS A 65 1.56 -2.51 5.86
N TRP A 66 0.79 -1.93 6.77
CA TRP A 66 -0.61 -1.58 6.51
C TRP A 66 -0.82 -0.08 6.49
N TYR A 67 -1.64 0.40 5.57
CA TYR A 67 -2.13 1.76 5.55
C TYR A 67 -3.59 1.82 5.11
N HIS A 68 -4.47 2.12 6.06
CA HIS A 68 -5.87 2.43 5.79
C HIS A 68 -6.01 3.91 5.44
N ILE A 69 -6.33 4.20 4.19
CA ILE A 69 -6.41 5.55 3.63
C ILE A 69 -7.78 6.14 3.94
N THR A 70 -7.80 7.41 4.31
CA THR A 70 -9.00 8.18 4.60
C THR A 70 -8.98 9.52 3.85
N GLU A 71 -10.11 10.23 3.81
CA GLU A 71 -10.22 11.50 3.05
C GLU A 71 -9.15 12.56 3.39
N PRO A 72 -8.73 12.78 4.66
CA PRO A 72 -7.63 13.69 4.97
C PRO A 72 -6.30 13.34 4.30
N ASP A 73 -6.08 12.08 3.93
CA ASP A 73 -4.85 11.61 3.28
C ASP A 73 -4.73 12.06 1.82
N ARG A 74 -5.70 12.81 1.31
CA ARG A 74 -5.61 13.55 0.04
C ARG A 74 -4.56 14.66 0.10
N ASP A 75 -4.18 15.11 1.31
CA ASP A 75 -2.98 15.92 1.51
C ASP A 75 -1.74 15.05 1.26
N PRO A 76 -0.92 15.37 0.22
CA PRO A 76 0.23 14.54 -0.12
C PRO A 76 1.26 14.45 1.00
N THR A 77 1.46 15.51 1.80
CA THR A 77 2.41 15.51 2.90
C THR A 77 1.96 14.54 3.99
N LEU A 78 0.67 14.58 4.34
CA LEU A 78 0.09 13.67 5.33
C LEU A 78 0.11 12.21 4.83
N PHE A 79 -0.21 11.99 3.57
CA PHE A 79 -0.10 10.66 2.95
C PHE A 79 1.31 10.10 3.07
N LEU A 80 2.33 10.91 2.68
CA LEU A 80 3.72 10.47 2.72
C LEU A 80 4.20 10.24 4.17
N ALA A 81 3.76 11.04 5.13
CA ALA A 81 4.06 10.84 6.54
C ALA A 81 3.51 9.50 7.07
N HIS A 82 2.26 9.15 6.74
CA HIS A 82 1.70 7.83 7.08
C HIS A 82 2.45 6.70 6.37
N LEU A 83 2.77 6.88 5.07
CA LEU A 83 3.51 5.88 4.29
C LEU A 83 4.89 5.58 4.90
N ILE A 84 5.66 6.62 5.26
CA ILE A 84 6.94 6.47 5.95
C ILE A 84 6.75 5.73 7.27
N SER A 85 5.72 6.12 8.04
CA SER A 85 5.43 5.55 9.35
C SER A 85 4.97 4.08 9.29
N ALA A 86 4.46 3.62 8.15
CA ALA A 86 4.13 2.21 7.94
C ALA A 86 5.38 1.30 7.94
N PHE A 87 6.58 1.88 7.71
CA PHE A 87 7.87 1.18 7.72
C PHE A 87 8.71 1.44 8.98
N LEU A 88 8.10 1.95 10.06
CA LEU A 88 8.79 2.09 11.35
C LEU A 88 9.04 0.71 11.98
N PRO A 89 10.12 0.58 12.78
CA PRO A 89 11.15 1.57 13.13
C PRO A 89 12.21 1.74 12.03
N GLY A 90 13.03 2.79 12.15
CA GLY A 90 14.20 3.03 11.29
C GLY A 90 14.00 4.11 10.22
N THR A 91 12.76 4.56 10.00
CA THR A 91 12.43 5.60 9.01
C THR A 91 12.13 6.96 9.63
N GLU A 92 12.31 7.14 10.95
CA GLU A 92 11.97 8.37 11.69
C GLU A 92 12.69 9.61 11.14
N TYR A 93 13.94 9.46 10.71
CA TYR A 93 14.71 10.55 10.10
C TYR A 93 14.08 11.10 8.81
N LEU A 94 13.31 10.28 8.10
CA LEU A 94 12.60 10.71 6.89
C LEU A 94 11.43 11.64 7.22
N LEU A 95 10.75 11.39 8.33
CA LEU A 95 9.69 12.29 8.82
C LEU A 95 10.28 13.68 9.16
N THR A 96 11.40 13.72 9.88
CA THR A 96 12.11 14.98 10.19
C THR A 96 12.52 15.70 8.91
N ARG A 97 13.09 14.97 7.94
CA ARG A 97 13.48 15.55 6.65
C ARG A 97 12.27 16.08 5.85
N LEU A 98 11.15 15.39 5.88
CA LEU A 98 9.92 15.83 5.24
C LEU A 98 9.37 17.10 5.90
N GLU A 99 9.42 17.16 7.25
CA GLU A 99 8.96 18.32 8.02
C GLU A 99 9.79 19.57 7.73
N GLU A 100 11.13 19.44 7.71
CA GLU A 100 12.06 20.55 7.48
C GLU A 100 12.00 21.05 6.02
N GLY A 101 11.87 20.15 5.04
CA GLY A 101 11.98 20.48 3.62
C GLY A 101 10.64 20.56 2.88
N GLY A 102 9.54 20.15 3.50
CA GLY A 102 8.20 20.15 2.90
C GLY A 102 8.16 19.42 1.54
N ILE A 103 7.36 19.93 0.63
CA ILE A 103 7.20 19.35 -0.73
C ILE A 103 8.53 19.26 -1.49
N SER A 104 9.47 20.19 -1.27
CA SER A 104 10.77 20.17 -1.93
C SER A 104 11.65 18.98 -1.52
N ALA A 105 11.43 18.41 -0.34
CA ALA A 105 12.15 17.24 0.15
C ALA A 105 11.55 15.91 -0.31
N THR A 106 10.33 15.88 -0.85
CA THR A 106 9.59 14.63 -1.11
C THR A 106 10.37 13.63 -1.95
N ARG A 107 11.07 14.08 -3.00
CA ARG A 107 11.90 13.21 -3.84
C ARG A 107 13.03 12.54 -3.05
N SER A 108 13.74 13.29 -2.23
CA SER A 108 14.84 12.76 -1.41
C SER A 108 14.33 11.84 -0.30
N VAL A 109 13.18 12.16 0.26
CA VAL A 109 12.49 11.34 1.27
C VAL A 109 12.05 10.01 0.67
N LEU A 110 11.42 10.03 -0.50
CA LEU A 110 10.97 8.82 -1.17
C LEU A 110 12.14 7.91 -1.56
N ASN A 111 13.23 8.48 -2.10
CA ASN A 111 14.46 7.73 -2.39
C ASN A 111 15.06 7.14 -1.09
N GLY A 112 15.05 7.90 0.00
CA GLY A 112 15.48 7.43 1.31
C GLY A 112 14.64 6.26 1.81
N LEU A 113 13.32 6.32 1.63
CA LEU A 113 12.40 5.23 1.98
C LEU A 113 12.68 3.96 1.15
N ILE A 114 12.82 4.09 -0.17
CA ILE A 114 13.15 2.96 -1.06
C ILE A 114 14.48 2.32 -0.66
N ASN A 115 15.51 3.14 -0.38
CA ASN A 115 16.81 2.63 0.03
C ASN A 115 16.74 1.93 1.40
N HIS A 116 16.00 2.50 2.35
CA HIS A 116 15.79 1.86 3.67
C HIS A 116 15.10 0.50 3.50
N ILE A 117 13.99 0.44 2.77
CA ILE A 117 13.27 -0.81 2.51
C ILE A 117 14.19 -1.83 1.82
N THR A 118 14.98 -1.40 0.85
CA THR A 118 15.90 -2.28 0.11
C THR A 118 16.97 -2.89 1.03
N THR A 119 17.40 -2.14 2.06
CA THR A 119 18.44 -2.59 3.00
C THR A 119 17.85 -3.45 4.13
N ASP A 120 16.62 -3.16 4.56
CA ASP A 120 15.99 -3.78 5.74
C ASP A 120 15.21 -5.06 5.40
N LEU A 121 14.71 -5.19 4.17
CA LEU A 121 13.93 -6.36 3.77
C LEU A 121 14.83 -7.49 3.28
N GLU A 122 14.88 -8.58 4.06
CA GLU A 122 15.55 -9.85 3.72
C GLU A 122 14.56 -10.99 3.45
N GLU A 123 13.26 -10.74 3.65
CA GLU A 123 12.16 -11.70 3.49
C GLU A 123 10.93 -11.07 2.86
N GLU A 124 9.99 -11.91 2.40
CA GLU A 124 8.77 -11.46 1.73
C GLU A 124 7.92 -10.54 2.61
N ALA A 125 7.67 -9.36 2.09
CA ALA A 125 6.88 -8.31 2.73
C ALA A 125 5.82 -7.76 1.79
N ILE A 126 4.73 -7.27 2.35
CA ILE A 126 3.67 -6.62 1.59
C ILE A 126 3.31 -5.25 2.19
N LEU A 127 3.19 -4.25 1.33
CA LEU A 127 2.55 -2.97 1.68
C LEU A 127 1.10 -2.99 1.21
N VAL A 128 0.19 -2.92 2.16
CA VAL A 128 -1.26 -2.86 1.90
C VAL A 128 -1.73 -1.41 1.95
N LEU A 129 -2.37 -0.95 0.87
CA LEU A 129 -3.03 0.34 0.75
C LEU A 129 -4.54 0.11 0.63
N ASP A 130 -5.25 0.18 1.75
CA ASP A 130 -6.70 0.00 1.76
C ASP A 130 -7.43 1.31 1.49
N ASP A 131 -8.51 1.24 0.72
CA ASP A 131 -9.33 2.37 0.25
C ASP A 131 -8.55 3.41 -0.62
N TYR A 132 -7.60 2.94 -1.43
CA TYR A 132 -6.77 3.78 -2.31
C TYR A 132 -7.58 4.68 -3.26
N HIS A 133 -8.83 4.32 -3.58
CA HIS A 133 -9.71 5.13 -4.41
C HIS A 133 -9.95 6.55 -3.87
N LEU A 134 -9.73 6.79 -2.57
CA LEU A 134 -9.87 8.12 -1.94
C LEU A 134 -8.77 9.11 -2.36
N VAL A 135 -7.64 8.60 -2.84
CA VAL A 135 -6.46 9.40 -3.25
C VAL A 135 -6.04 9.15 -4.70
N SER A 136 -6.77 8.30 -5.42
CA SER A 136 -6.39 7.84 -6.77
C SER A 136 -6.38 8.93 -7.84
N ASP A 137 -6.99 10.08 -7.59
CA ASP A 137 -6.97 11.27 -8.44
C ASP A 137 -5.89 12.30 -8.05
N VAL A 138 -5.15 12.07 -6.95
CA VAL A 138 -4.06 12.95 -6.51
C VAL A 138 -2.77 12.59 -7.27
N THR A 139 -2.35 13.48 -8.16
CA THR A 139 -1.23 13.25 -9.08
C THR A 139 0.08 12.94 -8.37
N GLU A 140 0.41 13.66 -7.29
CA GLU A 140 1.62 13.47 -6.51
C GLU A 140 1.67 12.08 -5.89
N ILE A 141 0.57 11.63 -5.29
CA ILE A 141 0.46 10.31 -4.65
C ILE A 141 0.63 9.20 -5.68
N ASN A 142 0.00 9.35 -6.85
CA ASN A 142 0.15 8.38 -7.94
C ASN A 142 1.61 8.27 -8.44
N ARG A 143 2.33 9.42 -8.56
CA ARG A 143 3.76 9.42 -8.93
C ARG A 143 4.62 8.72 -7.90
N TRP A 144 4.35 8.90 -6.60
CA TRP A 144 5.09 8.23 -5.54
C TRP A 144 4.85 6.73 -5.52
N LEU A 145 3.58 6.31 -5.68
CA LEU A 145 3.26 4.89 -5.82
C LEU A 145 3.98 4.28 -7.05
N GLU A 146 4.00 5.01 -8.18
CA GLU A 146 4.73 4.58 -9.38
C GLU A 146 6.22 4.35 -9.08
N GLN A 147 6.88 5.31 -8.43
CA GLN A 147 8.29 5.18 -8.04
C GLN A 147 8.51 3.99 -7.09
N LEU A 148 7.66 3.81 -6.09
CA LEU A 148 7.76 2.70 -5.16
C LEU A 148 7.63 1.35 -5.85
N VAL A 149 6.64 1.18 -6.72
CA VAL A 149 6.41 -0.08 -7.44
C VAL A 149 7.54 -0.36 -8.44
N GLU A 150 8.03 0.66 -9.15
CA GLU A 150 9.06 0.49 -10.18
C GLU A 150 10.47 0.28 -9.60
N HIS A 151 10.75 0.83 -8.43
CA HIS A 151 12.05 0.73 -7.75
C HIS A 151 12.02 -0.16 -6.49
N ARG A 152 10.98 -0.95 -6.31
CA ARG A 152 10.86 -1.82 -5.15
C ARG A 152 11.98 -2.87 -5.09
N PRO A 153 12.44 -3.26 -3.90
CA PRO A 153 13.25 -4.46 -3.76
C PRO A 153 12.46 -5.72 -4.15
N PRO A 154 13.13 -6.81 -4.55
CA PRO A 154 12.45 -8.04 -5.00
C PRO A 154 11.43 -8.60 -4.02
N TYR A 155 11.71 -8.51 -2.72
CA TYR A 155 10.86 -9.05 -1.65
C TYR A 155 9.69 -8.16 -1.24
N LEU A 156 9.55 -6.96 -1.82
CA LEU A 156 8.41 -6.09 -1.51
C LEU A 156 7.30 -6.25 -2.54
N HIS A 157 6.12 -6.60 -2.07
CA HIS A 157 4.88 -6.66 -2.84
C HIS A 157 3.93 -5.56 -2.39
N PHE A 158 2.97 -5.22 -3.26
CA PHE A 158 1.92 -4.25 -2.97
C PHE A 158 0.56 -4.91 -3.07
N ALA A 159 -0.35 -4.54 -2.18
CA ALA A 159 -1.77 -4.84 -2.32
C ALA A 159 -2.59 -3.56 -2.22
N ILE A 160 -3.46 -3.32 -3.18
CA ILE A 160 -4.29 -2.13 -3.26
C ILE A 160 -5.75 -2.51 -3.25
N GLY A 161 -6.49 -2.06 -2.22
CA GLY A 161 -7.93 -2.13 -2.15
C GLY A 161 -8.58 -0.88 -2.74
N CYS A 162 -9.44 -1.03 -3.75
CA CYS A 162 -10.12 0.12 -4.36
C CYS A 162 -11.54 -0.20 -4.83
N ARG A 163 -12.38 0.84 -4.96
CA ARG A 163 -13.73 0.71 -5.54
C ARG A 163 -13.73 0.89 -7.05
N GLN A 164 -12.75 1.63 -7.57
CA GLN A 164 -12.53 1.85 -8.99
C GLN A 164 -11.05 1.63 -9.27
N ILE A 165 -10.75 0.94 -10.36
CA ILE A 165 -9.37 0.74 -10.79
C ILE A 165 -8.79 2.12 -11.15
N PRO A 166 -7.64 2.51 -10.58
CA PRO A 166 -7.02 3.78 -10.93
C PRO A 166 -6.73 3.86 -12.43
N ASP A 167 -7.28 4.89 -13.09
CA ASP A 167 -7.07 5.15 -14.52
C ASP A 167 -5.84 6.06 -14.71
N THR A 168 -4.66 5.52 -14.38
CA THR A 168 -3.41 6.24 -14.57
C THR A 168 -2.52 5.50 -15.57
N PRO A 169 -1.64 6.23 -16.30
CA PRO A 169 -0.71 5.59 -17.24
C PRO A 169 0.16 4.49 -16.60
N ALA A 170 0.52 4.64 -15.33
CA ALA A 170 1.28 3.63 -14.59
C ALA A 170 0.50 2.32 -14.44
N PHE A 171 -0.75 2.38 -13.96
CA PHE A 171 -1.59 1.19 -13.80
C PHE A 171 -1.86 0.48 -15.13
N ILE A 172 -2.09 1.25 -16.22
CA ILE A 172 -2.24 0.69 -17.57
C ILE A 172 -0.98 -0.07 -17.98
N ARG A 173 0.20 0.56 -17.82
CA ARG A 173 1.50 -0.06 -18.17
C ARG A 173 1.75 -1.34 -17.36
N TRP A 174 1.49 -1.32 -16.06
CA TRP A 174 1.72 -2.48 -15.20
C TRP A 174 0.82 -3.66 -15.58
N ARG A 175 -0.45 -3.40 -15.92
CA ARG A 175 -1.36 -4.44 -16.40
C ARG A 175 -0.89 -5.04 -17.73
N VAL A 176 -0.48 -4.21 -18.68
CA VAL A 176 0.06 -4.65 -19.98
C VAL A 176 1.32 -5.49 -19.83
N LYS A 177 2.18 -5.12 -18.86
CA LYS A 177 3.42 -5.86 -18.53
C LYS A 177 3.17 -7.14 -17.72
N GLY A 178 1.94 -7.48 -17.36
CA GLY A 178 1.63 -8.63 -16.52
C GLY A 178 2.11 -8.50 -15.06
N MET A 179 2.29 -7.28 -14.58
CA MET A 179 2.78 -7.02 -13.21
C MET A 179 1.66 -6.99 -12.16
N VAL A 180 0.39 -7.10 -12.57
CA VAL A 180 -0.77 -6.91 -11.69
C VAL A 180 -1.63 -8.17 -11.64
N LEU A 181 -1.75 -8.77 -10.48
CA LEU A 181 -2.81 -9.70 -10.16
C LEU A 181 -4.09 -8.91 -9.86
N THR A 182 -5.16 -9.14 -10.61
CA THR A 182 -6.45 -8.47 -10.38
C THR A 182 -7.45 -9.44 -9.79
N ILE A 183 -7.96 -9.12 -8.60
CA ILE A 183 -9.03 -9.83 -7.89
C ILE A 183 -10.26 -8.93 -7.90
N THR A 184 -11.38 -9.45 -8.36
CA THR A 184 -12.61 -8.67 -8.52
C THR A 184 -13.70 -9.15 -7.56
N GLN A 185 -14.83 -8.46 -7.55
CA GLN A 185 -15.99 -8.85 -6.73
C GLN A 185 -16.53 -10.26 -7.04
N VAL A 186 -16.24 -10.82 -8.22
CA VAL A 186 -16.63 -12.19 -8.59
C VAL A 186 -15.76 -13.23 -7.86
N ASP A 187 -14.58 -12.83 -7.42
CA ASP A 187 -13.62 -13.67 -6.71
C ASP A 187 -13.80 -13.58 -5.19
N LEU A 188 -14.37 -12.44 -4.71
CA LEU A 188 -14.67 -12.13 -3.32
C LEU A 188 -16.00 -12.74 -2.88
#